data_25535fec566d3bb66ffd695975804b0b
#
_entry.id   25535fec566d3bb66ffd695975804b0b
#
_cell.length_a   1.000
_cell.length_b   1.000
_cell.length_c   1.000
_cell.angle_alpha   90.00
_cell.angle_beta   90.00
_cell.angle_gamma   90.00
#
_symmetry.space_group_name_H-M   'P 1'
#
loop_
_entity.id
_entity.type
_entity.pdbx_description
1 polymer ?
#
loop_
_entity_poly.entity_id
_entity_poly.type
_entity_poly.pdbx_seq_one_letter_code
_entity_poly.pdbx_strand_id
1 'polypeptide(L)'
;VNGKSIYGTTQSPFRKLSFDGRCTAKGNTLYLHVFTWPDGDLRVEGLETKVLSARALLGNEPLKVRTEHARDGNGYTVVYISRPKRIDPAATVVELKLAGKPVVVQVASVIQPDARGVLLCHARDAEVHGQNARYKQGDGKDNIGF
;
A
#
# COMPACT_ATOMS: atom_id res chain seq x y z
N VAL A 1 15.84 13.23 -7.98
CA VAL A 1 14.46 13.74 -7.92
C VAL A 1 13.69 13.16 -6.75
N ASN A 2 13.97 11.92 -6.31
CA ASN A 2 13.21 11.23 -5.26
C ASN A 2 13.81 11.34 -3.84
N GLY A 3 14.86 12.16 -3.63
CA GLY A 3 15.53 12.29 -2.34
C GLY A 3 14.62 12.70 -1.18
N LYS A 4 13.62 13.55 -1.43
CA LYS A 4 12.65 13.98 -0.41
C LYS A 4 11.81 12.85 0.15
N SER A 5 11.58 11.80 -0.62
CA SER A 5 10.76 10.64 -0.24
C SER A 5 11.57 9.55 0.49
N ILE A 6 12.89 9.71 0.57
CA ILE A 6 13.80 8.72 1.17
C ILE A 6 14.49 9.27 2.40
N TYR A 7 15.07 10.50 2.32
CA TYR A 7 15.85 11.07 3.42
C TYR A 7 14.96 11.66 4.52
N GLY A 8 15.19 11.23 5.76
CA GLY A 8 14.46 11.69 6.94
C GLY A 8 13.01 11.22 7.00
N THR A 9 12.70 10.13 6.32
CA THR A 9 11.41 9.44 6.39
C THR A 9 11.46 8.30 7.41
N THR A 10 10.30 7.95 7.94
CA THR A 10 10.10 6.77 8.80
C THR A 10 9.51 5.62 7.99
N GLN A 11 9.49 4.44 8.61
CA GLN A 11 8.87 3.26 8.02
C GLN A 11 7.40 3.47 7.67
N SER A 12 6.91 2.65 6.72
CA SER A 12 5.50 2.61 6.33
C SER A 12 4.58 2.41 7.54
N PRO A 13 3.50 3.19 7.68
CA PRO A 13 2.47 2.91 8.65
C PRO A 13 1.60 1.70 8.26
N PHE A 14 1.69 1.24 7.01
CA PHE A 14 0.98 0.06 6.50
C PHE A 14 1.83 -1.19 6.73
N ARG A 15 1.25 -2.25 7.26
CA ARG A 15 1.88 -3.58 7.29
C ARG A 15 1.93 -4.20 5.90
N LYS A 16 0.83 -4.07 5.15
CA LYS A 16 0.69 -4.53 3.77
C LYS A 16 0.12 -3.39 2.92
N LEU A 17 0.63 -3.23 1.72
CA LEU A 17 0.11 -2.28 0.74
C LEU A 17 -0.87 -2.99 -0.19
N SER A 18 -1.91 -2.28 -0.63
CA SER A 18 -2.87 -2.75 -1.63
C SER A 18 -2.36 -2.61 -3.07
N PHE A 19 -1.11 -2.24 -3.26
CA PHE A 19 -0.46 -2.06 -4.55
C PHE A 19 0.99 -2.55 -4.51
N ASP A 20 1.56 -2.81 -5.67
CA ASP A 20 2.97 -3.17 -5.82
C ASP A 20 3.85 -1.95 -5.60
N GLY A 21 4.56 -1.90 -4.47
CA GLY A 21 5.37 -0.74 -4.12
C GLY A 21 5.82 -0.69 -2.68
N ARG A 22 6.22 0.51 -2.27
CA ARG A 22 6.62 0.83 -0.90
C ARG A 22 5.99 2.13 -0.44
N CYS A 23 5.91 2.32 0.87
CA CYS A 23 5.46 3.56 1.49
C CYS A 23 6.48 4.02 2.52
N THR A 24 6.71 5.32 2.58
CA THR A 24 7.46 5.99 3.65
C THR A 24 6.64 7.16 4.19
N ALA A 25 6.89 7.54 5.44
CA ALA A 25 6.16 8.64 6.08
C ALA A 25 7.12 9.73 6.57
N LYS A 26 6.69 10.99 6.48
CA LYS A 26 7.41 12.14 7.03
C LYS A 26 6.40 13.15 7.59
N GLY A 27 6.26 13.16 8.92
CA GLY A 27 5.22 13.97 9.56
C GLY A 27 3.83 13.64 9.06
N ASN A 28 3.16 14.60 8.45
CA ASN A 28 1.81 14.47 7.87
C ASN A 28 1.84 14.14 6.36
N THR A 29 2.95 13.64 5.86
CA THR A 29 3.11 13.33 4.44
C THR A 29 3.47 11.85 4.26
N LEU A 30 2.78 11.18 3.35
CA LEU A 30 3.13 9.84 2.87
C LEU A 30 3.75 9.93 1.48
N TYR A 31 4.75 9.11 1.24
CA TYR A 31 5.34 8.91 -0.08
C TYR A 31 5.08 7.48 -0.51
N LEU A 32 4.28 7.32 -1.55
CA LEU A 32 3.97 6.02 -2.15
C LEU A 32 4.89 5.80 -3.35
N HIS A 33 5.75 4.81 -3.26
CA HIS A 33 6.65 4.38 -4.33
C HIS A 33 5.97 3.24 -5.08
N VAL A 34 5.31 3.53 -6.18
CA VAL A 34 4.55 2.57 -6.97
C VAL A 34 5.44 1.99 -8.04
N PHE A 35 5.74 0.69 -7.97
CA PHE A 35 6.59 0.00 -8.94
C PHE A 35 5.83 -0.37 -10.20
N THR A 36 4.60 -0.88 -10.02
CA THR A 36 3.70 -1.19 -11.13
C THR A 36 2.40 -0.42 -10.93
N TRP A 37 2.12 0.52 -11.84
CA TRP A 37 0.85 1.25 -11.77
C TRP A 37 -0.29 0.37 -12.30
N PRO A 38 -1.41 0.24 -11.55
CA PRO A 38 -2.54 -0.59 -11.98
C PRO A 38 -3.25 0.01 -13.21
N ASP A 39 -4.09 -0.80 -13.86
CA ASP A 39 -4.96 -0.34 -14.94
C ASP A 39 -6.09 0.51 -14.35
N GLY A 40 -5.84 1.83 -14.19
CA GLY A 40 -6.79 2.77 -13.60
C GLY A 40 -6.21 3.53 -12.40
N ASP A 41 -7.08 3.86 -11.44
CA ASP A 41 -6.70 4.59 -10.24
C ASP A 41 -5.91 3.69 -9.26
N LEU A 42 -4.90 4.28 -8.62
CA LEU A 42 -4.18 3.61 -7.54
C LEU A 42 -5.08 3.50 -6.31
N ARG A 43 -5.25 2.31 -5.79
CA ARG A 43 -6.05 2.02 -4.62
C ARG A 43 -5.17 1.92 -3.37
N VAL A 44 -5.48 2.71 -2.34
CA VAL A 44 -4.79 2.70 -1.04
C VAL A 44 -5.81 2.39 0.04
N GLU A 45 -5.69 1.25 0.69
CA GLU A 45 -6.66 0.75 1.66
C GLU A 45 -6.22 1.03 3.09
N GLY A 46 -7.19 1.31 3.96
CA GLY A 46 -6.98 1.46 5.39
C GLY A 46 -6.43 2.80 5.85
N LEU A 47 -6.22 3.76 4.96
CA LEU A 47 -5.80 5.11 5.36
C LEU A 47 -6.99 5.92 5.88
N GLU A 48 -7.08 6.09 7.20
CA GLU A 48 -8.19 6.81 7.84
C GLU A 48 -7.98 8.33 7.91
N THR A 49 -6.73 8.78 7.91
CA THR A 49 -6.44 10.21 7.91
C THR A 49 -6.81 10.84 6.58
N LYS A 50 -7.61 11.92 6.63
CA LYS A 50 -8.06 12.65 5.44
C LYS A 50 -6.86 13.10 4.58
N VAL A 51 -6.92 12.79 3.28
CA VAL A 51 -5.97 13.25 2.29
C VAL A 51 -6.36 14.66 1.84
N LEU A 52 -5.45 15.62 1.96
CA LEU A 52 -5.64 17.00 1.55
C LEU A 52 -5.25 17.20 0.08
N SER A 53 -4.18 16.58 -0.36
CA SER A 53 -3.71 16.64 -1.74
C SER A 53 -2.82 15.46 -2.10
N ALA A 54 -2.77 15.14 -3.39
CA ALA A 54 -1.86 14.17 -3.96
C ALA A 54 -1.15 14.77 -5.18
N ARG A 55 0.12 14.43 -5.37
CA ARG A 55 0.88 14.79 -6.57
C ARG A 55 1.92 13.74 -6.91
N ALA A 56 2.15 13.53 -8.19
CA ALA A 56 3.30 12.77 -8.66
C ALA A 56 4.55 13.66 -8.57
N LEU A 57 5.66 13.15 -7.98
CA LEU A 57 6.90 13.92 -7.89
C LEU A 57 7.56 14.13 -9.25
N LEU A 58 7.41 13.17 -10.15
CA LEU A 58 7.83 13.32 -11.54
C LEU A 58 6.93 14.35 -12.24
N GLY A 59 7.53 15.49 -12.59
CA GLY A 59 6.81 16.60 -13.22
C GLY A 59 5.91 17.41 -12.29
N ASN A 60 5.93 17.14 -10.97
CA ASN A 60 5.13 17.85 -9.96
C ASN A 60 3.63 17.92 -10.32
N GLU A 61 3.09 16.85 -10.89
CA GLU A 61 1.73 16.77 -11.41
C GLU A 61 0.71 16.58 -10.28
N PRO A 62 -0.30 17.46 -10.15
CA PRO A 62 -1.38 17.25 -9.19
C PRO A 62 -2.26 16.07 -9.63
N LEU A 63 -2.62 15.21 -8.67
CA LEU A 63 -3.46 14.03 -8.90
C LEU A 63 -4.80 14.20 -8.20
N LYS A 64 -5.85 13.69 -8.84
CA LYS A 64 -7.19 13.65 -8.23
C LYS A 64 -7.23 12.57 -7.15
N VAL A 65 -7.90 12.88 -6.05
CA VAL A 65 -8.11 11.97 -4.94
C VAL A 65 -9.60 11.79 -4.70
N ARG A 66 -10.02 10.55 -4.57
CA ARG A 66 -11.38 10.17 -4.19
C ARG A 66 -11.29 9.23 -3.00
N THR A 67 -12.16 9.40 -2.02
CA THR A 67 -12.19 8.59 -0.81
C THR A 67 -13.55 7.92 -0.69
N GLU A 68 -13.56 6.63 -0.44
CA GLU A 68 -14.76 5.83 -0.21
C GLU A 68 -14.60 4.97 1.03
N HIS A 69 -15.70 4.66 1.71
CA HIS A 69 -15.72 3.63 2.75
C HIS A 69 -15.98 2.27 2.10
N ALA A 70 -15.19 1.27 2.46
CA ALA A 70 -15.39 -0.09 1.97
C ALA A 70 -16.78 -0.60 2.41
N ARG A 71 -17.54 -1.12 1.45
CA ARG A 71 -18.91 -1.61 1.66
C ARG A 71 -18.98 -3.07 2.14
N ASP A 72 -17.85 -3.72 2.28
CA ASP A 72 -17.71 -5.15 2.63
C ASP A 72 -17.84 -5.45 4.12
N GLY A 73 -18.32 -4.49 4.92
CA GLY A 73 -18.55 -4.65 6.36
C GLY A 73 -17.30 -4.51 7.24
N ASN A 74 -16.12 -4.35 6.65
CA ASN A 74 -14.85 -4.22 7.40
C ASN A 74 -14.55 -2.79 7.88
N GLY A 75 -15.36 -1.79 7.46
CA GLY A 75 -15.35 -0.43 8.02
C GLY A 75 -14.07 0.37 7.83
N TYR A 76 -13.28 0.10 6.79
CA TYR A 76 -12.07 0.87 6.48
C TYR A 76 -12.25 1.81 5.30
N THR A 77 -11.39 2.82 5.22
CA THR A 77 -11.39 3.81 4.14
C THR A 77 -10.52 3.35 2.98
N VAL A 78 -10.99 3.58 1.77
CA VAL A 78 -10.23 3.36 0.52
C VAL A 78 -10.01 4.69 -0.16
N VAL A 79 -8.75 5.02 -0.43
CA VAL A 79 -8.34 6.22 -1.16
C VAL A 79 -7.96 5.82 -2.58
N TYR A 80 -8.59 6.43 -3.56
CA TYR A 80 -8.30 6.28 -4.99
C TYR A 80 -7.53 7.49 -5.48
N ILE A 81 -6.43 7.28 -6.18
CA ILE A 81 -5.56 8.32 -6.71
C ILE A 81 -5.46 8.14 -8.21
N SER A 82 -5.80 9.20 -8.96
CA SER A 82 -5.79 9.15 -10.43
C SER A 82 -4.40 8.83 -10.97
N ARG A 83 -4.37 8.13 -12.11
CA ARG A 83 -3.13 7.83 -12.83
C ARG A 83 -2.44 9.11 -13.29
N PRO A 84 -1.14 9.29 -13.05
CA PRO A 84 -0.37 10.42 -13.61
C PRO A 84 -0.16 10.25 -15.12
N LYS A 85 0.04 11.35 -15.82
CA LYS A 85 0.36 11.35 -17.25
C LYS A 85 1.71 10.71 -17.56
N ARG A 86 2.66 10.84 -16.61
CA ARG A 86 4.01 10.26 -16.71
C ARG A 86 4.20 9.23 -15.62
N ILE A 87 4.56 8.04 -16.03
CA ILE A 87 4.92 6.92 -15.16
C ILE A 87 6.43 6.71 -15.26
N ASP A 88 7.10 6.68 -14.12
CA ASP A 88 8.51 6.31 -14.05
C ASP A 88 8.61 4.78 -14.11
N PRO A 89 9.38 4.20 -15.06
CA PRO A 89 9.50 2.76 -15.19
C PRO A 89 10.19 2.08 -13.99
N ALA A 90 10.94 2.83 -13.19
CA ALA A 90 11.58 2.28 -11.99
C ALA A 90 10.64 2.37 -10.78
N ALA A 91 10.07 3.54 -10.53
CA ALA A 91 9.07 3.75 -9.47
C ALA A 91 8.41 5.12 -9.63
N THR A 92 7.10 5.14 -9.76
CA THR A 92 6.35 6.39 -9.71
C THR A 92 6.09 6.80 -8.27
N VAL A 93 6.63 7.93 -7.84
CA VAL A 93 6.48 8.41 -6.47
C VAL A 93 5.33 9.40 -6.36
N VAL A 94 4.37 9.08 -5.50
CA VAL A 94 3.23 9.94 -5.18
C VAL A 94 3.39 10.50 -3.77
N GLU A 95 3.35 11.82 -3.65
CA GLU A 95 3.30 12.53 -2.37
C GLU A 95 1.85 12.74 -1.97
N LEU A 96 1.45 12.23 -0.81
CA LEU A 96 0.15 12.48 -0.19
C LEU A 96 0.32 13.40 1.01
N LYS A 97 -0.33 14.55 1.00
CA LYS A 97 -0.44 15.41 2.18
C LYS A 97 -1.70 15.08 2.95
N LEU A 98 -1.55 14.86 4.24
CA LEU A 98 -2.63 14.47 5.15
C LEU A 98 -3.00 15.63 6.08
N ALA A 99 -4.23 15.62 6.58
CA ALA A 99 -4.72 16.57 7.58
C ALA A 99 -4.05 16.41 8.96
N GLY A 100 -3.38 15.30 9.20
CA GLY A 100 -2.68 14.97 10.44
C GLY A 100 -1.70 13.83 10.25
N LYS A 101 -1.20 13.29 11.35
CA LYS A 101 -0.36 12.08 11.30
C LYS A 101 -1.12 10.92 10.64
N PRO A 102 -0.45 10.06 9.85
CA PRO A 102 -1.09 8.93 9.22
C PRO A 102 -1.65 7.96 10.27
N VAL A 103 -2.94 7.73 10.21
CA VAL A 103 -3.66 6.69 10.96
C VAL A 103 -4.09 5.64 9.95
N VAL A 104 -3.67 4.40 10.15
CA VAL A 104 -3.93 3.28 9.25
C VAL A 104 -4.60 2.15 10.00
N VAL A 105 -5.75 1.71 9.48
CA VAL A 105 -6.37 0.45 9.88
C VAL A 105 -5.76 -0.66 9.03
N GLN A 106 -5.25 -1.70 9.70
CA GLN A 106 -4.67 -2.84 9.00
C GLN A 106 -5.80 -3.67 8.39
N VAL A 107 -5.90 -3.62 7.07
CA VAL A 107 -6.91 -4.39 6.35
C VAL A 107 -6.44 -5.83 6.28
N ALA A 108 -7.23 -6.73 6.86
CA ALA A 108 -6.98 -8.18 6.73
C ALA A 108 -7.12 -8.56 5.25
N SER A 109 -6.14 -9.27 4.72
CA SER A 109 -6.25 -9.84 3.38
C SER A 109 -7.27 -10.98 3.44
N VAL A 110 -8.52 -10.70 3.05
CA VAL A 110 -9.50 -11.77 2.86
C VAL A 110 -9.13 -12.50 1.57
N ILE A 111 -8.67 -13.73 1.73
CA ILE A 111 -8.39 -14.61 0.59
C ILE A 111 -9.73 -15.08 0.04
N GLN A 112 -10.07 -14.63 -1.16
CA GLN A 112 -11.28 -15.08 -1.87
C GLN A 112 -11.00 -16.38 -2.62
N PRO A 113 -11.94 -17.34 -2.61
CA PRO A 113 -11.81 -18.52 -3.46
C PRO A 113 -11.88 -18.13 -4.94
N ASP A 114 -11.16 -18.88 -5.77
CA ASP A 114 -11.28 -18.75 -7.22
C ASP A 114 -12.66 -19.22 -7.72
N ALA A 115 -12.92 -19.11 -9.02
CA ALA A 115 -14.17 -19.55 -9.65
C ALA A 115 -14.48 -21.06 -9.47
N ARG A 116 -13.50 -21.86 -9.02
CA ARG A 116 -13.63 -23.28 -8.70
C ARG A 116 -13.76 -23.55 -7.20
N GLY A 117 -13.80 -22.50 -6.37
CA GLY A 117 -13.87 -22.63 -4.92
C GLY A 117 -12.52 -22.94 -4.25
N VAL A 118 -11.40 -22.82 -4.97
CA VAL A 118 -10.06 -23.09 -4.43
C VAL A 118 -9.50 -21.82 -3.77
N LEU A 119 -9.06 -21.94 -2.52
CA LEU A 119 -8.35 -20.90 -1.77
C LEU A 119 -6.84 -21.11 -1.93
N LEU A 120 -6.17 -20.19 -2.60
CA LEU A 120 -4.72 -20.17 -2.66
C LEU A 120 -4.16 -19.31 -1.54
N CYS A 121 -3.64 -19.94 -0.49
CA CYS A 121 -3.01 -19.26 0.65
C CYS A 121 -1.49 -19.37 0.52
N HIS A 122 -0.83 -18.24 0.25
CA HIS A 122 0.63 -18.21 0.28
C HIS A 122 1.13 -18.04 1.72
N ALA A 123 2.18 -18.77 2.11
CA ALA A 123 2.75 -18.67 3.45
C ALA A 123 3.22 -17.25 3.81
N ARG A 124 3.67 -16.48 2.82
CA ARG A 124 4.03 -15.05 2.99
C ARG A 124 2.86 -14.13 3.40
N ASP A 125 1.61 -14.56 3.13
CA ASP A 125 0.40 -13.80 3.46
C ASP A 125 -0.17 -14.21 4.84
N ALA A 126 0.41 -15.23 5.48
CA ALA A 126 0.00 -15.70 6.78
C ALA A 126 0.65 -14.90 7.91
N GLU A 127 -0.11 -14.64 8.97
CA GLU A 127 0.42 -14.11 10.21
C GLU A 127 0.96 -15.26 11.06
N VAL A 128 2.25 -15.23 11.38
CA VAL A 128 2.91 -16.30 12.14
C VAL A 128 2.80 -16.01 13.63
N HIS A 129 2.06 -16.86 14.34
CA HIS A 129 1.91 -16.80 15.80
C HIS A 129 2.70 -17.94 16.46
N GLY A 130 3.46 -17.60 17.50
CA GLY A 130 4.23 -18.57 18.28
C GLY A 130 5.73 -18.28 18.30
N GLN A 131 6.40 -18.78 19.36
CA GLN A 131 7.82 -18.47 19.56
C GLN A 131 8.75 -19.23 18.61
N ASN A 132 8.33 -20.37 18.09
CA ASN A 132 9.14 -21.26 17.27
C ASN A 132 8.76 -21.29 15.78
N ALA A 133 7.59 -20.72 15.41
CA ALA A 133 7.16 -20.67 14.04
C ALA A 133 7.83 -19.51 13.29
N ARG A 134 8.44 -19.78 12.15
CA ARG A 134 9.12 -18.78 11.31
C ARG A 134 8.75 -18.95 9.85
N TYR A 135 8.56 -17.83 9.17
CA TYR A 135 8.45 -17.80 7.72
C TYR A 135 9.83 -18.05 7.09
N LYS A 136 9.90 -19.01 6.18
CA LYS A 136 11.12 -19.34 5.42
C LYS A 136 10.91 -19.04 3.95
N GLN A 137 11.79 -18.22 3.39
CA GLN A 137 11.84 -17.89 1.98
C GLN A 137 13.19 -18.32 1.40
N GLY A 138 13.20 -19.01 0.28
CA GLY A 138 14.39 -19.44 -0.45
C GLY A 138 14.19 -20.77 -1.18
N ASP A 139 15.03 -21.06 -2.19
CA ASP A 139 15.05 -22.31 -2.97
C ASP A 139 13.69 -22.76 -3.53
N GLY A 140 12.85 -21.80 -3.94
CA GLY A 140 11.52 -22.11 -4.47
C GLY A 140 10.51 -22.56 -3.42
N LYS A 141 10.82 -22.44 -2.13
CA LYS A 141 9.96 -22.79 -1.00
C LYS A 141 9.35 -21.53 -0.38
N ASP A 142 8.04 -21.55 -0.25
CA ASP A 142 7.25 -20.54 0.43
C ASP A 142 6.45 -21.29 1.52
N ASN A 143 7.03 -21.41 2.72
CA ASN A 143 6.41 -22.17 3.80
C ASN A 143 6.66 -21.58 5.19
N ILE A 144 5.83 -21.95 6.15
CA ILE A 144 6.02 -21.73 7.56
C ILE A 144 6.57 -23.03 8.15
N GLY A 145 7.71 -22.95 8.86
CA GLY A 145 8.36 -24.07 9.50
C GLY A 145 8.72 -23.80 10.96
N PHE A 146 9.04 -24.86 11.67
CA PHE A 146 9.48 -24.84 13.08
C PHE A 146 10.97 -25.04 13.18
#